data_0bc6c349d30266ef06ee54c0daf949c0
#
_entry.id   0bc6c349d30266ef06ee54c0daf949c0
#
_cell.length_a   1.000
_cell.length_b   1.000
_cell.length_c   1.000
_cell.angle_alpha   90.00
_cell.angle_beta   90.00
_cell.angle_gamma   90.00
#
_symmetry.space_group_name_H-M   'P 1'
#
loop_
_entity.id
_entity.type
_entity.pdbx_description
1 polymer ?
#
loop_
_entity_poly.entity_id
_entity_poly.type
_entity_poly.pdbx_seq_one_letter_code
_entity_poly.pdbx_strand_id
1 'polypeptide(L)'
;IIVITGGAGFVGSNLIKFLVKKTNFKIISIDNYSSGTKKNHIINSKVKYLKLNTKDISKTLNSYKNKINSIFHFGEFSRIYQSFVNMNLCIESNTIGSNEVFNFCLSNKIKLVYSATSASIGNSGQDKNLSPYAFTKSKNLEMLENLKKWFKFEYEVVYFYNVYGPNQICSGSMATVIGIFENQYL
;
A
#
# COMPACT_ATOMS: atom_id res chain seq x y z
N ILE A 1 14.36 -4.96 9.99
CA ILE A 1 13.50 -3.80 9.63
C ILE A 1 12.30 -4.32 8.87
N ILE A 2 11.10 -3.79 9.17
CA ILE A 2 9.91 -3.91 8.33
C ILE A 2 9.69 -2.57 7.64
N VAL A 3 9.42 -2.59 6.33
CA VAL A 3 9.06 -1.40 5.57
C VAL A 3 7.56 -1.42 5.28
N ILE A 4 6.89 -0.28 5.44
CA ILE A 4 5.47 -0.12 5.16
C ILE A 4 5.31 1.08 4.23
N THR A 5 4.91 0.86 2.98
CA THR A 5 4.51 1.95 2.09
C THR A 5 3.04 2.28 2.33
N GLY A 6 2.65 3.54 2.19
CA GLY A 6 1.32 4.00 2.59
C GLY A 6 1.13 4.05 4.12
N GLY A 7 2.24 4.20 4.87
CA GLY A 7 2.21 4.11 6.33
C GLY A 7 1.57 5.30 7.05
N ALA A 8 1.30 6.42 6.38
CA ALA A 8 0.52 7.53 6.90
C ALA A 8 -0.98 7.44 6.54
N GLY A 9 -1.36 6.42 5.75
CA GLY A 9 -2.74 6.09 5.42
C GLY A 9 -3.45 5.31 6.54
N PHE A 10 -4.72 4.98 6.30
CA PHE A 10 -5.56 4.24 7.23
C PHE A 10 -4.96 2.86 7.60
N VAL A 11 -4.81 1.98 6.61
CA VAL A 11 -4.35 0.60 6.85
C VAL A 11 -2.92 0.57 7.37
N GLY A 12 -2.01 1.30 6.72
CA GLY A 12 -0.60 1.32 7.08
C GLY A 12 -0.34 1.82 8.50
N SER A 13 -1.03 2.88 8.93
CA SER A 13 -0.87 3.43 10.29
C SER A 13 -1.36 2.47 11.37
N ASN A 14 -2.45 1.74 11.12
CA ASN A 14 -2.92 0.71 12.04
C ASN A 14 -1.97 -0.47 12.13
N LEU A 15 -1.39 -0.91 11.00
CA LEU A 15 -0.34 -1.94 11.00
C LEU A 15 0.90 -1.48 11.79
N ILE A 16 1.34 -0.23 11.62
CA ILE A 16 2.45 0.34 12.38
C ILE A 16 2.16 0.27 13.89
N LYS A 17 0.99 0.73 14.31
CA LYS A 17 0.57 0.68 15.73
C LYS A 17 0.59 -0.73 16.29
N PHE A 18 0.10 -1.70 15.52
CA PHE A 18 0.08 -3.10 15.89
C PHE A 18 1.51 -3.67 16.04
N LEU A 19 2.36 -3.48 15.02
CA LEU A 19 3.72 -4.02 15.02
C LEU A 19 4.60 -3.43 16.12
N VAL A 20 4.47 -2.14 16.42
CA VAL A 20 5.19 -1.50 17.55
C VAL A 20 4.86 -2.15 18.88
N LYS A 21 3.60 -2.56 19.09
CA LYS A 21 3.14 -3.22 20.32
C LYS A 21 3.54 -4.69 20.39
N LYS A 22 3.55 -5.39 19.26
CA LYS A 22 3.65 -6.84 19.19
C LYS A 22 5.02 -7.36 18.80
N THR A 23 5.93 -6.50 18.33
CA THR A 23 7.24 -6.91 17.83
C THR A 23 8.36 -5.97 18.27
N ASN A 24 9.60 -6.44 18.12
CA ASN A 24 10.79 -5.62 18.31
C ASN A 24 11.40 -5.09 16.99
N PHE A 25 10.72 -5.24 15.87
CA PHE A 25 11.21 -4.73 14.60
C PHE A 25 11.27 -3.21 14.59
N LYS A 26 12.33 -2.67 14.00
CA LYS A 26 12.34 -1.27 13.55
C LYS A 26 11.49 -1.17 12.30
N ILE A 27 10.75 -0.07 12.15
CA ILE A 27 9.81 0.16 11.07
C ILE A 27 10.25 1.39 10.28
N ILE A 28 10.27 1.28 8.96
CA ILE A 28 10.39 2.42 8.04
C ILE A 28 9.04 2.58 7.35
N SER A 29 8.39 3.70 7.61
CA SER A 29 7.14 4.11 6.97
C SER A 29 7.43 5.02 5.79
N ILE A 30 6.95 4.69 4.61
CA ILE A 30 7.09 5.47 3.38
C ILE A 30 5.70 5.94 2.95
N ASP A 31 5.53 7.25 2.74
CA ASP A 31 4.28 7.83 2.26
C ASP A 31 4.57 9.14 1.53
N ASN A 32 3.86 9.42 0.44
CA ASN A 32 3.96 10.69 -0.27
C ASN A 32 2.93 11.72 0.22
N TYR A 33 2.03 11.30 1.12
CA TYR A 33 0.92 12.08 1.69
C TYR A 33 -0.12 12.55 0.66
N SER A 34 -0.28 11.83 -0.44
CA SER A 34 -1.37 12.11 -1.40
C SER A 34 -2.77 11.90 -0.80
N SER A 35 -2.90 10.92 0.10
CA SER A 35 -4.13 10.67 0.87
C SER A 35 -3.86 10.40 2.36
N GLY A 36 -2.62 10.07 2.70
CA GLY A 36 -2.16 9.90 4.08
C GLY A 36 -1.99 11.22 4.82
N THR A 37 -1.94 11.18 6.14
CA THR A 37 -1.77 12.36 6.98
C THR A 37 -0.78 12.12 8.12
N LYS A 38 -0.02 13.17 8.48
CA LYS A 38 0.87 13.13 9.65
C LYS A 38 0.13 12.92 10.98
N LYS A 39 -1.18 13.23 11.04
CA LYS A 39 -2.02 12.96 12.22
C LYS A 39 -2.07 11.47 12.58
N ASN A 40 -1.86 10.58 11.60
CA ASN A 40 -1.83 9.14 11.81
C ASN A 40 -0.49 8.62 12.37
N HIS A 41 0.54 9.47 12.46
CA HIS A 41 1.83 9.07 13.01
C HIS A 41 1.72 8.78 14.50
N ILE A 42 2.55 7.85 14.96
CA ILE A 42 2.83 7.64 16.38
C ILE A 42 4.27 8.06 16.68
N ILE A 43 4.48 8.67 17.81
CA ILE A 43 5.83 9.01 18.30
C ILE A 43 6.39 7.76 18.97
N ASN A 44 7.33 7.10 18.32
CA ASN A 44 7.97 5.90 18.84
C ASN A 44 9.37 5.73 18.22
N SER A 45 10.38 5.42 19.02
CA SER A 45 11.78 5.28 18.59
C SER A 45 12.02 4.13 17.60
N LYS A 46 11.08 3.16 17.51
CA LYS A 46 11.14 2.08 16.53
C LYS A 46 10.70 2.52 15.12
N VAL A 47 10.04 3.68 14.95
CA VAL A 47 9.41 4.09 13.69
C VAL A 47 10.11 5.29 13.08
N LYS A 48 10.57 5.12 11.84
CA LYS A 48 11.11 6.21 11.01
C LYS A 48 10.12 6.51 9.87
N TYR A 49 9.65 7.74 9.77
CA TYR A 49 8.77 8.21 8.70
C TYR A 49 9.57 8.92 7.62
N LEU A 50 9.36 8.52 6.36
CA LEU A 50 9.99 9.11 5.18
C LEU A 50 8.91 9.61 4.23
N LYS A 51 8.97 10.90 3.85
CA LYS A 51 8.13 11.44 2.77
C LYS A 51 8.77 11.08 1.44
N LEU A 52 8.16 10.13 0.72
CA LEU A 52 8.74 9.58 -0.49
C LEU A 52 7.66 8.95 -1.38
N ASN A 53 7.81 9.04 -2.70
CA ASN A 53 7.08 8.22 -3.64
C ASN A 53 7.67 6.82 -3.75
N THR A 54 6.83 5.81 -3.94
CA THR A 54 7.26 4.40 -4.09
C THR A 54 8.18 4.19 -5.29
N LYS A 55 8.07 5.00 -6.34
CA LYS A 55 8.97 4.97 -7.50
C LYS A 55 10.45 5.27 -7.16
N ASP A 56 10.72 5.91 -6.03
CA ASP A 56 12.07 6.25 -5.58
C ASP A 56 12.59 5.31 -4.47
N ILE A 57 11.88 4.21 -4.20
CA ILE A 57 12.17 3.31 -3.08
C ILE A 57 13.58 2.73 -3.13
N SER A 58 14.04 2.34 -4.31
CA SER A 58 15.35 1.73 -4.52
C SER A 58 16.49 2.66 -4.10
N LYS A 59 16.43 3.94 -4.49
CA LYS A 59 17.45 4.93 -4.13
C LYS A 59 17.50 5.15 -2.62
N THR A 60 16.34 5.22 -1.98
CA THR A 60 16.23 5.57 -0.57
C THR A 60 16.56 4.41 0.35
N LEU A 61 16.14 3.18 0.00
CA LEU A 61 16.32 2.01 0.86
C LEU A 61 17.59 1.22 0.57
N ASN A 62 18.39 1.59 -0.41
CA ASN A 62 19.60 0.84 -0.76
C ASN A 62 20.55 0.63 0.43
N SER A 63 20.71 1.64 1.31
CA SER A 63 21.53 1.52 2.54
C SER A 63 20.93 0.58 3.61
N TYR A 64 19.66 0.24 3.49
CA TYR A 64 18.95 -0.63 4.43
C TYR A 64 18.69 -2.05 3.89
N LYS A 65 18.93 -2.31 2.61
CA LYS A 65 18.50 -3.53 1.90
C LYS A 65 18.82 -4.83 2.63
N ASN A 66 20.03 -4.98 3.16
CA ASN A 66 20.47 -6.19 3.89
C ASN A 66 19.85 -6.34 5.31
N LYS A 67 19.11 -5.32 5.79
CA LYS A 67 18.45 -5.30 7.10
C LYS A 67 16.94 -5.39 7.00
N ILE A 68 16.38 -5.30 5.79
CA ILE A 68 14.94 -5.37 5.55
C ILE A 68 14.52 -6.84 5.53
N ASN A 69 13.59 -7.18 6.40
CA ASN A 69 12.98 -8.51 6.47
C ASN A 69 11.82 -8.64 5.46
N SER A 70 10.95 -7.64 5.42
CA SER A 70 9.77 -7.65 4.56
C SER A 70 9.28 -6.23 4.25
N ILE A 71 8.56 -6.11 3.13
CA ILE A 71 7.88 -4.89 2.72
C ILE A 71 6.38 -5.15 2.65
N PHE A 72 5.58 -4.35 3.38
CA PHE A 72 4.13 -4.27 3.25
C PHE A 72 3.80 -3.12 2.31
N HIS A 73 3.31 -3.46 1.12
CA HIS A 73 3.05 -2.47 0.07
C HIS A 73 1.57 -2.07 0.05
N PHE A 74 1.26 -0.94 0.72
CA PHE A 74 -0.06 -0.31 0.80
C PHE A 74 -0.08 1.09 0.18
N GLY A 75 1.08 1.59 -0.26
CA GLY A 75 1.26 2.93 -0.83
C GLY A 75 0.85 3.00 -2.29
N GLU A 76 -0.42 2.73 -2.58
CA GLU A 76 -1.01 2.77 -3.90
C GLU A 76 -2.29 3.61 -3.91
N PHE A 77 -2.70 4.06 -5.08
CA PHE A 77 -3.99 4.71 -5.27
C PHE A 77 -5.12 3.70 -5.03
N SER A 78 -6.15 4.05 -4.25
CA SER A 78 -7.10 3.07 -3.69
C SER A 78 -8.58 3.48 -3.79
N ARG A 79 -8.98 4.23 -4.84
CA ARG A 79 -10.38 4.63 -5.05
C ARG A 79 -10.81 4.45 -6.49
N ILE A 80 -11.96 3.77 -6.69
CA ILE A 80 -12.49 3.46 -8.03
C ILE A 80 -12.85 4.75 -8.77
N TYR A 81 -13.80 5.53 -8.24
CA TYR A 81 -14.28 6.73 -8.91
C TYR A 81 -13.15 7.74 -9.16
N GLN A 82 -12.37 8.06 -8.14
CA GLN A 82 -11.26 9.00 -8.26
C GLN A 82 -10.16 8.55 -9.21
N SER A 83 -10.07 7.27 -9.54
CA SER A 83 -9.09 6.79 -10.53
C SER A 83 -9.41 7.24 -11.96
N PHE A 84 -10.67 7.51 -12.27
CA PHE A 84 -11.04 8.13 -13.56
C PHE A 84 -10.65 9.60 -13.61
N VAL A 85 -10.88 10.33 -12.53
CA VAL A 85 -10.57 11.77 -12.43
C VAL A 85 -9.05 12.02 -12.36
N ASN A 86 -8.32 11.14 -11.65
CA ASN A 86 -6.89 11.26 -11.40
C ASN A 86 -6.13 10.08 -12.01
N MET A 87 -6.42 9.75 -13.28
CA MET A 87 -5.87 8.56 -13.94
C MET A 87 -4.34 8.53 -13.93
N ASN A 88 -3.68 9.65 -14.23
CA ASN A 88 -2.22 9.73 -14.23
C ASN A 88 -1.62 9.40 -12.86
N LEU A 89 -2.21 9.91 -11.79
CA LEU A 89 -1.78 9.61 -10.42
C LEU A 89 -1.99 8.13 -10.08
N CYS A 90 -3.11 7.56 -10.52
CA CYS A 90 -3.40 6.13 -10.34
C CYS A 90 -2.38 5.26 -11.08
N ILE A 91 -2.10 5.56 -12.35
CA ILE A 91 -1.11 4.82 -13.15
C ILE A 91 0.30 4.98 -12.56
N GLU A 92 0.73 6.19 -12.23
CA GLU A 92 2.04 6.43 -11.65
C GLU A 92 2.23 5.65 -10.33
N SER A 93 1.25 5.72 -9.45
CA SER A 93 1.32 5.06 -8.14
C SER A 93 1.25 3.53 -8.26
N ASN A 94 0.23 3.02 -8.97
CA ASN A 94 -0.08 1.60 -8.98
C ASN A 94 0.72 0.80 -10.00
N THR A 95 1.25 1.44 -11.04
CA THR A 95 2.08 0.76 -12.06
C THR A 95 3.55 1.04 -11.83
N ILE A 96 3.99 2.29 -11.97
CA ILE A 96 5.41 2.64 -11.86
C ILE A 96 5.90 2.42 -10.42
N GLY A 97 5.16 2.95 -9.44
CA GLY A 97 5.54 2.83 -8.03
C GLY A 97 5.57 1.39 -7.55
N SER A 98 4.56 0.59 -7.91
CA SER A 98 4.50 -0.82 -7.52
C SER A 98 5.57 -1.65 -8.20
N ASN A 99 5.85 -1.40 -9.50
CA ASN A 99 6.93 -2.08 -10.20
C ASN A 99 8.30 -1.82 -9.55
N GLU A 100 8.59 -0.60 -9.11
CA GLU A 100 9.82 -0.29 -8.38
C GLU A 100 9.91 -1.02 -7.04
N VAL A 101 8.79 -1.16 -6.32
CA VAL A 101 8.74 -1.95 -5.08
C VAL A 101 9.00 -3.44 -5.37
N PHE A 102 8.38 -3.99 -6.42
CA PHE A 102 8.59 -5.39 -6.82
C PHE A 102 10.05 -5.66 -7.21
N ASN A 103 10.62 -4.80 -8.05
CA ASN A 103 12.03 -4.90 -8.47
C ASN A 103 12.99 -4.79 -7.29
N PHE A 104 12.73 -3.88 -6.36
CA PHE A 104 13.56 -3.75 -5.16
C PHE A 104 13.49 -5.00 -4.28
N CYS A 105 12.28 -5.55 -4.07
CA CYS A 105 12.10 -6.78 -3.31
C CYS A 105 12.77 -7.98 -4.00
N LEU A 106 12.56 -8.15 -5.30
CA LEU A 106 13.12 -9.23 -6.09
C LEU A 106 14.66 -9.20 -6.08
N SER A 107 15.25 -8.05 -6.39
CA SER A 107 16.70 -7.88 -6.50
C SER A 107 17.43 -8.08 -5.17
N ASN A 108 16.76 -7.87 -4.04
CA ASN A 108 17.35 -7.97 -2.71
C ASN A 108 16.81 -9.17 -1.90
N LYS A 109 16.03 -10.06 -2.52
CA LYS A 109 15.42 -11.25 -1.88
C LYS A 109 14.61 -10.89 -0.62
N ILE A 110 13.85 -9.81 -0.70
CA ILE A 110 13.00 -9.31 0.39
C ILE A 110 11.57 -9.82 0.16
N LYS A 111 10.96 -10.42 1.19
CA LYS A 111 9.57 -10.86 1.14
C LYS A 111 8.62 -9.66 0.97
N LEU A 112 7.70 -9.76 0.02
CA LEU A 112 6.66 -8.77 -0.22
C LEU A 112 5.32 -9.23 0.36
N VAL A 113 4.60 -8.33 1.04
CA VAL A 113 3.17 -8.48 1.34
C VAL A 113 2.44 -7.40 0.52
N TYR A 114 1.71 -7.84 -0.48
CA TYR A 114 1.02 -6.96 -1.42
C TYR A 114 -0.45 -6.80 -1.08
N SER A 115 -0.95 -5.56 -1.14
CA SER A 115 -2.37 -5.25 -0.96
C SER A 115 -3.14 -5.39 -2.28
N ALA A 116 -3.95 -6.41 -2.40
CA ALA A 116 -4.91 -6.55 -3.48
C ALA A 116 -6.28 -5.96 -3.12
N THR A 117 -7.18 -5.96 -4.07
CA THR A 117 -8.54 -5.45 -3.90
C THR A 117 -9.58 -6.52 -4.26
N SER A 118 -10.73 -6.50 -3.60
CA SER A 118 -11.88 -7.31 -3.98
C SER A 118 -12.35 -7.04 -5.42
N ALA A 119 -12.10 -5.84 -5.97
CA ALA A 119 -12.43 -5.52 -7.36
C ALA A 119 -11.67 -6.40 -8.38
N SER A 120 -10.52 -6.98 -8.01
CA SER A 120 -9.79 -7.90 -8.91
C SER A 120 -10.41 -9.30 -8.99
N ILE A 121 -11.27 -9.68 -8.04
CA ILE A 121 -11.95 -10.98 -7.98
C ILE A 121 -13.48 -10.85 -8.02
N GLY A 122 -14.01 -9.62 -7.93
CA GLY A 122 -15.43 -9.32 -7.99
C GLY A 122 -16.06 -9.82 -9.29
N ASN A 123 -17.33 -10.25 -9.21
CA ASN A 123 -18.11 -10.77 -10.34
C ASN A 123 -17.34 -11.84 -11.13
N SER A 124 -16.75 -12.81 -10.42
CA SER A 124 -15.89 -13.87 -11.00
C SER A 124 -14.71 -13.31 -11.82
N GLY A 125 -14.15 -12.17 -11.41
CA GLY A 125 -13.02 -11.51 -12.05
C GLY A 125 -13.40 -10.59 -13.23
N GLN A 126 -14.67 -10.42 -13.54
CA GLN A 126 -15.11 -9.53 -14.63
C GLN A 126 -14.92 -8.05 -14.28
N ASP A 127 -14.95 -7.69 -13.00
CA ASP A 127 -14.79 -6.30 -12.52
C ASP A 127 -13.37 -5.77 -12.62
N LYS A 128 -12.40 -6.63 -12.91
CA LYS A 128 -10.96 -6.27 -12.97
C LYS A 128 -10.61 -5.18 -13.98
N ASN A 129 -11.45 -4.96 -14.99
CA ASN A 129 -11.21 -3.99 -16.06
C ASN A 129 -12.17 -2.78 -16.00
N LEU A 130 -13.02 -2.66 -14.98
CA LEU A 130 -14.05 -1.62 -14.91
C LEU A 130 -13.55 -0.23 -14.51
N SER A 131 -12.29 -0.11 -14.08
CA SER A 131 -11.70 1.19 -13.74
C SER A 131 -10.18 1.16 -13.84
N PRO A 132 -9.51 2.33 -13.99
CA PRO A 132 -8.05 2.39 -13.94
C PRO A 132 -7.48 1.76 -12.65
N TYR A 133 -8.15 1.95 -11.52
CA TYR A 133 -7.79 1.33 -10.24
C TYR A 133 -7.87 -0.20 -10.29
N ALA A 134 -9.02 -0.76 -10.67
CA ALA A 134 -9.19 -2.22 -10.72
C ALA A 134 -8.24 -2.86 -11.74
N PHE A 135 -8.07 -2.23 -12.90
CA PHE A 135 -7.16 -2.67 -13.95
C PHE A 135 -5.71 -2.72 -13.45
N THR A 136 -5.19 -1.64 -12.89
CA THR A 136 -3.79 -1.59 -12.41
C THR A 136 -3.54 -2.62 -11.30
N LYS A 137 -4.48 -2.77 -10.37
CA LYS A 137 -4.39 -3.77 -9.30
C LYS A 137 -4.39 -5.20 -9.83
N SER A 138 -5.25 -5.51 -10.80
CA SER A 138 -5.28 -6.86 -11.41
C SER A 138 -4.01 -7.16 -12.20
N LYS A 139 -3.46 -6.17 -12.92
CA LYS A 139 -2.19 -6.34 -13.64
C LYS A 139 -1.00 -6.53 -12.71
N ASN A 140 -1.00 -5.90 -11.56
CA ASN A 140 0.02 -6.15 -10.54
C ASN A 140 -0.04 -7.59 -9.99
N LEU A 141 -1.24 -8.17 -9.82
CA LEU A 141 -1.37 -9.58 -9.44
C LEU A 141 -0.83 -10.51 -10.53
N GLU A 142 -1.18 -10.29 -11.80
CA GLU A 142 -0.63 -11.06 -12.93
C GLU A 142 0.91 -10.96 -12.98
N MET A 143 1.45 -9.75 -12.73
CA MET A 143 2.90 -9.54 -12.68
C MET A 143 3.53 -10.34 -11.55
N LEU A 144 2.98 -10.30 -10.34
CA LEU A 144 3.49 -11.05 -9.19
C LEU A 144 3.49 -12.57 -9.43
N GLU A 145 2.43 -13.11 -10.05
CA GLU A 145 2.37 -14.51 -10.44
C GLU A 145 3.49 -14.88 -11.44
N ASN A 146 3.75 -14.02 -12.42
CA ASN A 146 4.81 -14.24 -13.39
C ASN A 146 6.21 -14.09 -12.76
N LEU A 147 6.42 -13.09 -11.89
CA LEU A 147 7.67 -12.96 -11.13
C LEU A 147 7.96 -14.20 -10.28
N LYS A 148 6.93 -14.80 -9.68
CA LYS A 148 7.07 -16.07 -8.96
C LYS A 148 7.49 -17.21 -9.87
N LYS A 149 6.88 -17.33 -11.06
CA LYS A 149 7.22 -18.37 -12.05
C LYS A 149 8.64 -18.19 -12.60
N TRP A 150 9.01 -16.96 -12.97
CA TRP A 150 10.28 -16.67 -13.62
C TRP A 150 11.46 -16.68 -12.64
N PHE A 151 11.27 -16.12 -11.43
CA PHE A 151 12.37 -15.81 -10.51
C PHE A 151 12.21 -16.44 -9.13
N LYS A 152 11.17 -17.25 -8.90
CA LYS A 152 10.82 -17.80 -7.57
C LYS A 152 10.62 -16.70 -6.51
N PHE A 153 10.05 -15.56 -6.93
CA PHE A 153 9.83 -14.41 -6.06
C PHE A 153 8.90 -14.75 -4.90
N GLU A 154 9.29 -14.40 -3.68
CA GLU A 154 8.51 -14.64 -2.47
C GLU A 154 7.57 -13.47 -2.19
N TYR A 155 6.27 -13.71 -2.26
CA TYR A 155 5.26 -12.72 -1.89
C TYR A 155 4.03 -13.38 -1.29
N GLU A 156 3.29 -12.58 -0.52
CA GLU A 156 1.94 -12.89 -0.04
C GLU A 156 0.96 -11.82 -0.52
N VAL A 157 -0.29 -12.19 -0.72
CA VAL A 157 -1.35 -11.26 -1.13
C VAL A 157 -2.39 -11.18 -0.04
N VAL A 158 -2.74 -9.95 0.36
CA VAL A 158 -3.87 -9.67 1.24
C VAL A 158 -4.95 -8.93 0.46
N TYR A 159 -6.14 -9.51 0.38
CA TYR A 159 -7.28 -8.91 -0.30
C TYR A 159 -8.08 -8.04 0.66
N PHE A 160 -8.11 -6.74 0.39
CA PHE A 160 -8.94 -5.81 1.13
C PHE A 160 -10.31 -5.68 0.47
N TYR A 161 -11.34 -5.91 1.28
CA TYR A 161 -12.72 -5.60 0.97
C TYR A 161 -13.08 -4.22 1.54
N ASN A 162 -14.28 -4.04 2.02
CA ASN A 162 -14.72 -2.79 2.65
C ASN A 162 -14.21 -2.71 4.08
N VAL A 163 -12.99 -2.21 4.24
CA VAL A 163 -12.37 -2.04 5.55
C VAL A 163 -12.80 -0.73 6.21
N TYR A 164 -12.98 -0.74 7.52
CA TYR A 164 -13.32 0.41 8.36
C TYR A 164 -12.57 0.35 9.69
N GLY A 165 -12.48 1.47 10.38
CA GLY A 165 -11.86 1.54 11.71
C GLY A 165 -11.06 2.81 11.95
N PRO A 166 -10.27 2.85 13.04
CA PRO A 166 -9.52 4.04 13.44
C PRO A 166 -8.61 4.59 12.34
N ASN A 167 -8.57 5.91 12.16
CA ASN A 167 -7.82 6.63 11.14
C ASN A 167 -8.36 6.46 9.70
N GLN A 168 -9.57 5.92 9.52
CA GLN A 168 -10.21 5.95 8.20
C GLN A 168 -10.48 7.39 7.76
N ILE A 169 -10.61 7.61 6.44
CA ILE A 169 -10.92 8.92 5.90
C ILE A 169 -12.42 9.16 6.02
N CYS A 170 -12.82 10.17 6.81
CA CYS A 170 -14.21 10.44 7.13
C CYS A 170 -14.80 11.64 6.36
N SER A 171 -13.99 12.38 5.59
CA SER A 171 -14.43 13.56 4.83
C SER A 171 -13.70 13.71 3.50
N GLY A 172 -14.25 14.50 2.59
CA GLY A 172 -13.69 14.73 1.26
C GLY A 172 -13.92 13.59 0.27
N SER A 173 -13.36 13.73 -0.93
CA SER A 173 -13.59 12.82 -2.07
C SER A 173 -13.02 11.42 -1.87
N MET A 174 -12.13 11.24 -0.90
CA MET A 174 -11.51 9.94 -0.57
C MET A 174 -12.18 9.25 0.63
N ALA A 175 -13.26 9.83 1.20
CA ALA A 175 -13.93 9.26 2.37
C ALA A 175 -14.61 7.91 2.05
N THR A 176 -14.68 7.05 3.06
CA THR A 176 -15.46 5.82 3.03
C THR A 176 -16.90 6.09 3.45
N VAL A 177 -17.86 5.26 3.01
CA VAL A 177 -19.27 5.40 3.39
C VAL A 177 -19.43 5.35 4.91
N ILE A 178 -18.80 4.40 5.59
CA ILE A 178 -18.83 4.30 7.07
C ILE A 178 -18.20 5.53 7.71
N GLY A 179 -17.07 6.02 7.17
CA GLY A 179 -16.42 7.22 7.67
C GLY A 179 -17.29 8.48 7.51
N ILE A 180 -18.03 8.60 6.41
CA ILE A 180 -18.98 9.71 6.22
C ILE A 180 -20.09 9.65 7.26
N PHE A 181 -20.69 8.47 7.48
CA PHE A 181 -21.74 8.31 8.48
C PHE A 181 -21.23 8.59 9.90
N GLU A 182 -20.05 8.09 10.26
CA GLU A 182 -19.41 8.38 11.53
C GLU A 182 -19.22 9.89 11.74
N ASN A 183 -18.75 10.61 10.73
CA ASN A 183 -18.53 12.06 10.79
C ASN A 183 -19.83 12.88 10.83
N GLN A 184 -20.94 12.34 10.33
CA GLN A 184 -22.25 12.99 10.38
C GLN A 184 -23.01 12.73 11.69
N TYR A 185 -22.69 11.62 12.37
CA TYR A 185 -23.35 11.24 13.61
C TYR A 185 -22.73 11.91 14.85
N LEU A 186 -21.43 12.22 14.81
CA LEU A 186 -20.69 12.90 15.88
C LEU A 186 -20.79 14.42 15.77
#